data_78d52ff9debf1656f6e9cbe98cf82948
#
_entry.id   78d52ff9debf1656f6e9cbe98cf82948
#
_cell.length_a   1.000
_cell.length_b   1.000
_cell.length_c   1.000
_cell.angle_alpha   90.00
_cell.angle_beta   90.00
_cell.angle_gamma   90.00
#
_symmetry.space_group_name_H-M   'P 1'
#
loop_
_entity.id
_entity.type
_entity.pdbx_description
1 polymer ?
#
loop_
_entity_poly.entity_id
_entity_poly.type
_entity_poly.pdbx_seq_one_letter_code
_entity_poly.pdbx_strand_id
1 'polypeptide(L)'
;MHNKPSTTTRSLTWPAPAKLNLMLHITGRREDGYHDLQTVFQFIDYVDELEFTPRSDDRIIRICEDFDVPEDEDIIIRAARLLRERYLQDNPSTTFSSGVDIQLTKNIPMGAGLGGGSSDAATTLIALNSLWATGYSIDELAEMGLSLGADVPVFVRGFAAFAEGVGEKLQPISLDEKWYLVLVPPVHVSTKMVFENLDLTRDCSAIKLCDLSRHEWRNVCTPVVTKNYPVVSQAIDVIGKYSKAKMSGTGASVFSSFDTKVQAEEVLQKIRSKHEIETWISFVAKGLNKSPLHHFLESQTR
;
A
#
# COMPACT_ATOMS: atom_id res chain seq x y z
N MET A 1 41.11 31.63 -8.79
CA MET A 1 39.98 30.75 -9.23
C MET A 1 39.90 29.59 -8.26
N HIS A 2 39.01 29.68 -7.28
CA HIS A 2 38.81 28.59 -6.30
C HIS A 2 37.62 27.75 -6.79
N ASN A 3 37.94 26.56 -7.28
CA ASN A 3 36.93 25.53 -7.52
C ASN A 3 36.36 25.10 -6.16
N LYS A 4 35.11 25.49 -5.85
CA LYS A 4 34.33 24.84 -4.80
C LYS A 4 33.98 23.43 -5.29
N PRO A 5 34.23 22.38 -4.51
CA PRO A 5 33.74 21.07 -4.82
C PRO A 5 32.18 21.10 -4.80
N SER A 6 31.55 20.75 -5.90
CA SER A 6 30.11 20.49 -5.95
C SER A 6 29.87 19.25 -5.09
N THR A 7 29.41 19.44 -3.88
CA THR A 7 28.80 18.36 -3.09
C THR A 7 27.51 17.96 -3.78
N THR A 8 27.60 16.96 -4.63
CA THR A 8 26.42 16.23 -5.13
C THR A 8 25.81 15.55 -3.91
N THR A 9 24.86 16.19 -3.27
CA THR A 9 24.02 15.56 -2.25
C THR A 9 23.32 14.41 -2.97
N ARG A 10 23.68 13.16 -2.69
CA ARG A 10 22.93 12.00 -3.18
C ARG A 10 21.50 12.15 -2.67
N SER A 11 20.55 12.29 -3.57
CA SER A 11 19.15 12.21 -3.18
C SER A 11 18.89 10.82 -2.60
N LEU A 12 18.20 10.77 -1.45
CA LEU A 12 17.83 9.52 -0.83
C LEU A 12 16.53 9.04 -1.48
N THR A 13 16.56 7.82 -1.99
CA THR A 13 15.37 7.15 -2.54
C THR A 13 14.63 6.41 -1.43
N TRP A 14 13.40 6.82 -1.15
CA TRP A 14 12.54 6.28 -0.10
C TRP A 14 11.60 5.22 -0.70
N PRO A 15 11.64 3.97 -0.21
CA PRO A 15 10.76 2.92 -0.73
C PRO A 15 9.35 3.06 -0.18
N ALA A 16 8.35 3.00 -1.06
CA ALA A 16 6.94 2.91 -0.72
C ALA A 16 6.41 1.51 -1.10
N PRO A 17 6.38 0.55 -0.15
CA PRO A 17 6.11 -0.85 -0.46
C PRO A 17 4.64 -1.12 -0.75
N ALA A 18 4.37 -2.14 -1.56
CA ALA A 18 3.05 -2.73 -1.69
C ALA A 18 2.69 -3.60 -0.47
N LYS A 19 1.39 -3.88 -0.31
CA LYS A 19 0.85 -4.86 0.66
C LYS A 19 -0.08 -5.84 -0.04
N LEU A 20 -0.30 -6.98 0.60
CA LEU A 20 -1.37 -7.91 0.29
C LEU A 20 -2.37 -7.97 1.45
N ASN A 21 -3.65 -8.12 1.14
CA ASN A 21 -4.65 -8.58 2.09
C ASN A 21 -4.72 -10.10 1.99
N LEU A 22 -4.12 -10.81 2.92
CA LEU A 22 -4.12 -12.28 2.93
C LEU A 22 -5.49 -12.85 3.31
N MET A 23 -6.30 -12.04 4.02
CA MET A 23 -7.68 -12.25 4.41
C MET A 23 -8.41 -10.91 4.36
N LEU A 24 -9.69 -10.90 4.02
CA LEU A 24 -10.57 -9.74 4.17
C LEU A 24 -12.00 -10.21 4.48
N HIS A 25 -12.44 -9.96 5.70
CA HIS A 25 -13.79 -10.19 6.17
C HIS A 25 -14.48 -8.85 6.46
N ILE A 26 -15.78 -8.80 6.24
CA ILE A 26 -16.63 -7.69 6.66
C ILE A 26 -17.52 -8.22 7.77
N THR A 27 -17.41 -7.61 8.95
CA THR A 27 -18.10 -8.06 10.18
C THR A 27 -19.33 -7.24 10.50
N GLY A 28 -19.50 -6.10 9.84
CA GLY A 28 -20.65 -5.23 10.04
C GLY A 28 -20.67 -4.03 9.10
N ARG A 29 -21.81 -3.36 9.06
CA ARG A 29 -21.96 -2.05 8.43
C ARG A 29 -22.26 -1.01 9.50
N ARG A 30 -21.52 0.08 9.49
CA ARG A 30 -21.62 1.18 10.45
C ARG A 30 -22.72 2.16 10.04
N GLU A 31 -23.20 2.97 10.98
CA GLU A 31 -24.19 4.02 10.72
C GLU A 31 -23.66 5.14 9.82
N ASP A 32 -22.34 5.39 9.86
CA ASP A 32 -21.65 6.36 8.99
C ASP A 32 -21.47 5.86 7.54
N GLY A 33 -21.96 4.66 7.22
CA GLY A 33 -21.90 4.05 5.89
C GLY A 33 -20.62 3.25 5.62
N TYR A 34 -19.61 3.33 6.48
CA TYR A 34 -18.42 2.49 6.42
C TYR A 34 -18.73 1.05 6.85
N HIS A 35 -17.78 0.15 6.64
CA HIS A 35 -17.87 -1.24 7.05
C HIS A 35 -16.81 -1.55 8.10
N ASP A 36 -17.23 -2.26 9.17
CA ASP A 36 -16.27 -2.90 10.05
C ASP A 36 -15.70 -4.11 9.33
N LEU A 37 -14.38 -4.21 9.31
CA LEU A 37 -13.68 -5.30 8.65
C LEU A 37 -12.63 -5.93 9.56
N GLN A 38 -12.22 -7.14 9.19
CA GLN A 38 -11.03 -7.78 9.69
C GLN A 38 -10.16 -8.19 8.50
N THR A 39 -8.89 -7.84 8.54
CA THR A 39 -7.96 -8.19 7.47
C THR A 39 -6.58 -8.56 8.04
N VAL A 40 -5.83 -9.31 7.26
CA VAL A 40 -4.42 -9.59 7.52
C VAL A 40 -3.60 -8.91 6.44
N PHE A 41 -2.80 -7.93 6.85
CA PHE A 41 -1.85 -7.25 5.98
C PHE A 41 -0.47 -7.89 6.05
N GLN A 42 0.14 -8.10 4.90
CA GLN A 42 1.56 -8.40 4.76
C GLN A 42 2.18 -7.52 3.69
N PHE A 43 3.36 -6.95 3.97
CA PHE A 43 4.13 -6.23 2.95
C PHE A 43 4.75 -7.19 1.96
N ILE A 44 5.07 -6.67 0.78
CA ILE A 44 5.88 -7.38 -0.22
C ILE A 44 7.01 -6.46 -0.72
N ASP A 45 8.11 -7.04 -1.17
CA ASP A 45 9.29 -6.33 -1.68
C ASP A 45 9.10 -5.80 -3.11
N TYR A 46 7.92 -5.25 -3.38
CA TYR A 46 7.58 -4.54 -4.61
C TYR A 46 7.19 -3.11 -4.24
N VAL A 47 7.95 -2.13 -4.71
CA VAL A 47 7.93 -0.78 -4.16
C VAL A 47 7.78 0.29 -5.25
N ASP A 48 7.08 1.37 -4.93
CA ASP A 48 7.28 2.66 -5.58
C ASP A 48 8.49 3.35 -4.93
N GLU A 49 9.08 4.32 -5.61
CA GLU A 49 10.24 5.04 -5.13
C GLU A 49 9.96 6.54 -5.11
N LEU A 50 10.23 7.18 -3.96
CA LEU A 50 10.09 8.62 -3.81
C LEU A 50 11.42 9.27 -3.48
N GLU A 51 11.69 10.42 -4.11
CA GLU A 51 12.82 11.27 -3.79
C GLU A 51 12.32 12.65 -3.38
N PHE A 52 12.90 13.20 -2.33
CA PHE A 52 12.49 14.49 -1.77
C PHE A 52 13.64 15.48 -1.84
N THR A 53 13.46 16.56 -2.60
CA THR A 53 14.45 17.64 -2.73
C THR A 53 13.92 18.91 -2.07
N PRO A 54 14.59 19.43 -1.02
CA PRO A 54 14.19 20.67 -0.36
C PRO A 54 14.20 21.84 -1.33
N ARG A 55 13.21 22.74 -1.18
CA ARG A 55 13.09 23.99 -1.92
C ARG A 55 13.33 25.18 -1.01
N SER A 56 13.75 26.30 -1.60
CA SER A 56 13.91 27.57 -0.88
C SER A 56 12.62 28.40 -0.81
N ASP A 57 11.56 27.97 -1.52
CA ASP A 57 10.20 28.55 -1.44
C ASP A 57 9.27 27.59 -0.65
N ASP A 58 7.98 27.91 -0.51
CA ASP A 58 6.99 27.17 0.24
C ASP A 58 6.18 26.18 -0.62
N ARG A 59 6.54 26.01 -1.90
CA ARG A 59 5.78 25.16 -2.83
C ARG A 59 6.05 23.68 -2.57
N ILE A 60 5.01 22.88 -2.71
CA ILE A 60 5.06 21.41 -2.72
C ILE A 60 4.74 21.01 -4.16
N ILE A 61 5.68 20.36 -4.83
CA ILE A 61 5.55 20.00 -6.24
C ILE A 61 5.84 18.50 -6.40
N ARG A 62 4.89 17.75 -6.97
CA ARG A 62 5.15 16.38 -7.39
C ARG A 62 5.66 16.38 -8.84
N ILE A 63 6.74 15.66 -9.06
CA ILE A 63 7.36 15.44 -10.38
C ILE A 63 7.13 13.97 -10.75
N CYS A 64 6.40 13.73 -11.84
CA CYS A 64 6.19 12.38 -12.38
C CYS A 64 5.81 12.50 -13.87
N GLU A 65 6.47 11.71 -14.72
CA GLU A 65 6.34 11.86 -16.19
C GLU A 65 5.04 11.30 -16.75
N ASP A 66 4.47 10.22 -16.12
CA ASP A 66 3.33 9.46 -16.68
C ASP A 66 2.10 9.43 -15.77
N PHE A 67 1.96 10.39 -14.86
CA PHE A 67 0.96 10.34 -13.82
C PHE A 67 0.19 11.67 -13.72
N ASP A 68 -0.90 11.77 -14.47
CA ASP A 68 -1.75 12.96 -14.48
C ASP A 68 -2.90 12.81 -13.48
N VAL A 69 -2.64 13.16 -12.21
CA VAL A 69 -3.66 13.30 -11.18
C VAL A 69 -3.77 14.78 -10.81
N PRO A 70 -4.97 15.35 -10.77
CA PRO A 70 -5.15 16.73 -10.31
C PRO A 70 -4.51 16.93 -8.94
N GLU A 71 -3.86 18.08 -8.72
CA GLU A 71 -3.08 18.36 -7.50
C GLU A 71 -3.89 18.18 -6.21
N ASP A 72 -5.18 18.55 -6.23
CA ASP A 72 -6.05 18.42 -5.06
C ASP A 72 -6.50 16.97 -4.78
N GLU A 73 -6.38 16.08 -5.77
CA GLU A 73 -6.67 14.66 -5.64
C GLU A 73 -5.40 13.84 -5.37
N ASP A 74 -4.22 14.43 -5.59
CA ASP A 74 -2.94 13.77 -5.40
C ASP A 74 -2.67 13.50 -3.92
N ILE A 75 -2.68 12.24 -3.54
CA ILE A 75 -2.53 11.82 -2.14
C ILE A 75 -1.14 12.17 -1.57
N ILE A 76 -0.09 12.26 -2.41
CA ILE A 76 1.27 12.67 -2.01
C ILE A 76 1.27 14.14 -1.63
N ILE A 77 0.70 15.01 -2.48
CA ILE A 77 0.57 16.44 -2.20
C ILE A 77 -0.30 16.68 -0.97
N ARG A 78 -1.42 15.95 -0.86
CA ARG A 78 -2.31 16.02 0.31
C ARG A 78 -1.60 15.61 1.59
N ALA A 79 -0.78 14.56 1.56
CA ALA A 79 0.01 14.13 2.73
C ALA A 79 1.03 15.19 3.16
N ALA A 80 1.74 15.78 2.21
CA ALA A 80 2.70 16.85 2.49
C ALA A 80 2.02 18.12 3.06
N ARG A 81 0.88 18.52 2.48
CA ARG A 81 0.08 19.65 2.98
C ARG A 81 -0.45 19.39 4.38
N LEU A 82 -1.01 18.21 4.61
CA LEU A 82 -1.54 17.80 5.92
C LEU A 82 -0.49 17.90 7.03
N LEU A 83 0.72 17.36 6.78
CA LEU A 83 1.81 17.44 7.76
C LEU A 83 2.20 18.89 8.05
N ARG A 84 2.33 19.71 7.01
CA ARG A 84 2.68 21.15 7.16
C ARG A 84 1.60 21.92 7.91
N GLU A 85 0.34 21.73 7.56
CA GLU A 85 -0.79 22.41 8.20
C GLU A 85 -0.90 22.02 9.68
N ARG A 86 -0.74 20.74 10.00
CA ARG A 86 -0.73 20.27 11.38
C ARG A 86 0.43 20.88 12.17
N TYR A 87 1.63 20.93 11.60
CA TYR A 87 2.78 21.54 12.25
C TYR A 87 2.57 23.03 12.55
N LEU A 88 1.99 23.78 11.61
CA LEU A 88 1.67 25.20 11.81
C LEU A 88 0.56 25.42 12.86
N GLN A 89 -0.42 24.53 12.92
CA GLN A 89 -1.47 24.59 13.96
C GLN A 89 -0.88 24.35 15.36
N ASP A 90 0.01 23.38 15.50
CA ASP A 90 0.65 23.05 16.78
C ASP A 90 1.75 24.08 17.16
N ASN A 91 2.27 24.86 16.20
CA ASN A 91 3.34 25.84 16.37
C ASN A 91 2.98 27.23 15.78
N PRO A 92 1.97 27.93 16.28
CA PRO A 92 1.39 29.13 15.64
C PRO A 92 2.35 30.35 15.54
N SER A 93 3.44 30.33 16.29
CA SER A 93 4.47 31.40 16.24
C SER A 93 5.58 31.11 15.22
N THR A 94 5.52 29.97 14.52
CA THR A 94 6.54 29.55 13.56
C THR A 94 6.13 29.92 12.14
N THR A 95 7.08 30.43 11.36
CA THR A 95 6.92 30.57 9.91
C THR A 95 7.50 29.34 9.24
N PHE A 96 6.72 28.65 8.43
CA PHE A 96 7.17 27.48 7.69
C PHE A 96 7.41 27.87 6.23
N SER A 97 8.68 27.92 5.82
CA SER A 97 9.10 28.33 4.48
C SER A 97 9.79 27.24 3.67
N SER A 98 9.66 25.99 4.12
CA SER A 98 10.33 24.85 3.49
C SER A 98 9.38 24.14 2.54
N GLY A 99 9.55 24.36 1.23
CA GLY A 99 8.89 23.57 0.20
C GLY A 99 9.66 22.30 -0.13
N VAL A 100 9.12 21.51 -1.05
CA VAL A 100 9.74 20.26 -1.48
C VAL A 100 9.33 19.93 -2.93
N ASP A 101 10.29 19.46 -3.71
CA ASP A 101 10.06 18.71 -4.94
C ASP A 101 10.02 17.23 -4.58
N ILE A 102 8.95 16.54 -4.98
CA ILE A 102 8.74 15.11 -4.73
C ILE A 102 8.74 14.39 -6.08
N GLN A 103 9.78 13.62 -6.33
CA GLN A 103 9.84 12.77 -7.51
C GLN A 103 9.28 11.39 -7.19
N LEU A 104 8.34 10.91 -8.02
CA LEU A 104 7.72 9.60 -7.89
C LEU A 104 8.12 8.71 -9.07
N THR A 105 8.68 7.54 -8.77
CA THR A 105 8.80 6.42 -9.72
C THR A 105 7.74 5.39 -9.38
N LYS A 106 6.70 5.29 -10.23
CA LYS A 106 5.52 4.46 -9.99
C LYS A 106 5.70 3.06 -10.60
N ASN A 107 5.84 2.05 -9.73
CA ASN A 107 5.93 0.63 -10.10
C ASN A 107 4.65 -0.13 -9.71
N ILE A 108 4.03 0.22 -8.57
CA ILE A 108 2.83 -0.45 -8.06
C ILE A 108 1.62 0.00 -8.89
N PRO A 109 0.89 -0.92 -9.54
CA PRO A 109 -0.29 -0.58 -10.34
C PRO A 109 -1.37 0.12 -9.51
N MET A 110 -1.94 1.20 -10.05
CA MET A 110 -3.00 1.95 -9.39
C MET A 110 -4.31 1.17 -9.32
N GLY A 111 -5.04 1.30 -8.20
CA GLY A 111 -6.37 0.70 -8.05
C GLY A 111 -6.36 -0.84 -8.07
N ALA A 112 -5.21 -1.46 -7.83
CA ALA A 112 -5.02 -2.91 -7.93
C ALA A 112 -5.19 -3.67 -6.60
N GLY A 113 -5.59 -3.02 -5.51
CA GLY A 113 -5.72 -3.65 -4.19
C GLY A 113 -4.38 -3.89 -3.47
N LEU A 114 -3.28 -3.28 -3.96
CA LEU A 114 -1.92 -3.40 -3.41
C LEU A 114 -1.52 -2.24 -2.49
N GLY A 115 -2.35 -1.22 -2.35
CA GLY A 115 -2.16 -0.10 -1.43
C GLY A 115 -1.11 0.93 -1.85
N GLY A 116 -0.71 0.98 -3.13
CA GLY A 116 0.38 1.85 -3.61
C GLY A 116 0.21 3.32 -3.23
N GLY A 117 -0.95 3.95 -3.52
CA GLY A 117 -1.18 5.35 -3.15
C GLY A 117 -1.14 5.61 -1.64
N SER A 118 -1.68 4.68 -0.83
CA SER A 118 -1.59 4.78 0.63
C SER A 118 -0.15 4.64 1.14
N SER A 119 0.65 3.82 0.46
CA SER A 119 2.08 3.66 0.72
C SER A 119 2.86 4.92 0.37
N ASP A 120 2.56 5.53 -0.80
CA ASP A 120 3.18 6.79 -1.22
C ASP A 120 2.89 7.90 -0.21
N ALA A 121 1.64 8.02 0.26
CA ALA A 121 1.23 8.99 1.28
C ALA A 121 1.96 8.75 2.62
N ALA A 122 2.03 7.51 3.08
CA ALA A 122 2.73 7.14 4.32
C ALA A 122 4.23 7.47 4.23
N THR A 123 4.85 7.11 3.11
CA THR A 123 6.27 7.41 2.85
C THR A 123 6.50 8.93 2.83
N THR A 124 5.59 9.69 2.24
CA THR A 124 5.65 11.15 2.23
C THR A 124 5.56 11.74 3.63
N LEU A 125 4.61 11.29 4.46
CA LEU A 125 4.49 11.73 5.85
C LEU A 125 5.77 11.47 6.64
N ILE A 126 6.33 10.27 6.55
CA ILE A 126 7.54 9.87 7.28
C ILE A 126 8.77 10.64 6.78
N ALA A 127 8.97 10.70 5.46
CA ALA A 127 10.11 11.38 4.87
C ALA A 127 10.12 12.87 5.20
N LEU A 128 8.96 13.54 5.06
CA LEU A 128 8.85 14.96 5.35
C LEU A 128 8.87 15.28 6.84
N ASN A 129 8.39 14.38 7.71
CA ASN A 129 8.59 14.52 9.16
C ASN A 129 10.07 14.58 9.53
N SER A 130 10.89 13.75 8.87
CA SER A 130 12.36 13.78 9.04
C SER A 130 12.99 15.02 8.38
N LEU A 131 12.65 15.29 7.11
CA LEU A 131 13.24 16.38 6.32
C LEU A 131 12.93 17.77 6.89
N TRP A 132 11.70 17.98 7.33
CA TRP A 132 11.23 19.23 7.92
C TRP A 132 11.46 19.31 9.44
N ALA A 133 11.95 18.22 10.04
CA ALA A 133 12.19 18.09 11.49
C ALA A 133 10.96 18.46 12.33
N THR A 134 9.77 18.01 11.89
CA THR A 134 8.49 18.34 12.56
C THR A 134 8.32 17.60 13.88
N GLY A 135 9.01 16.46 14.10
CA GLY A 135 9.14 15.79 15.39
C GLY A 135 7.94 14.92 15.79
N TYR A 136 7.00 14.66 14.89
CA TYR A 136 5.86 13.78 15.16
C TYR A 136 6.30 12.32 15.34
N SER A 137 5.67 11.65 16.29
CA SER A 137 5.81 10.21 16.50
C SER A 137 5.13 9.41 15.39
N ILE A 138 5.48 8.13 15.26
CA ILE A 138 4.83 7.20 14.33
C ILE A 138 3.31 7.11 14.60
N ASP A 139 2.89 7.18 15.87
CA ASP A 139 1.47 7.12 16.21
C ASP A 139 0.71 8.36 15.73
N GLU A 140 1.27 9.55 15.90
CA GLU A 140 0.68 10.80 15.40
C GLU A 140 0.63 10.84 13.86
N LEU A 141 1.71 10.36 13.18
CA LEU A 141 1.71 10.24 11.72
C LEU A 141 0.67 9.22 11.21
N ALA A 142 0.47 8.12 11.93
CA ALA A 142 -0.54 7.13 11.59
C ALA A 142 -1.97 7.69 11.75
N GLU A 143 -2.22 8.47 12.81
CA GLU A 143 -3.49 9.17 13.02
C GLU A 143 -3.76 10.20 11.92
N MET A 144 -2.76 11.02 11.55
CA MET A 144 -2.87 11.93 10.40
C MET A 144 -3.17 11.15 9.11
N GLY A 145 -2.44 10.05 8.89
CA GLY A 145 -2.56 9.20 7.71
C GLY A 145 -3.95 8.59 7.53
N LEU A 146 -4.66 8.30 8.62
CA LEU A 146 -6.02 7.77 8.57
C LEU A 146 -6.99 8.72 7.83
N SER A 147 -6.79 10.03 7.95
CA SER A 147 -7.60 11.02 7.22
C SER A 147 -7.36 11.01 5.70
N LEU A 148 -6.23 10.49 5.26
CA LEU A 148 -5.88 10.35 3.84
C LEU A 148 -6.42 9.05 3.24
N GLY A 149 -6.46 7.97 4.05
CA GLY A 149 -6.96 6.68 3.63
C GLY A 149 -6.81 5.61 4.70
N ALA A 150 -7.74 4.64 4.71
CA ALA A 150 -7.82 3.58 5.71
C ALA A 150 -6.56 2.67 5.76
N ASP A 151 -5.88 2.49 4.63
CA ASP A 151 -4.65 1.69 4.54
C ASP A 151 -3.37 2.49 4.92
N VAL A 152 -3.41 3.84 5.01
CA VAL A 152 -2.21 4.64 5.31
C VAL A 152 -1.58 4.28 6.66
N PRO A 153 -2.35 4.05 7.75
CA PRO A 153 -1.80 3.70 9.04
C PRO A 153 -0.91 2.46 9.05
N VAL A 154 -1.24 1.39 8.29
CA VAL A 154 -0.40 0.19 8.27
C VAL A 154 0.96 0.45 7.64
N PHE A 155 1.03 1.31 6.62
CA PHE A 155 2.30 1.70 5.98
C PHE A 155 3.13 2.60 6.88
N VAL A 156 2.49 3.53 7.62
CA VAL A 156 3.16 4.39 8.61
C VAL A 156 3.74 3.55 9.75
N ARG A 157 3.00 2.57 10.28
CA ARG A 157 3.46 1.71 11.39
C ARG A 157 4.48 0.66 10.96
N GLY A 158 4.43 0.19 9.73
CA GLY A 158 5.46 -0.59 9.06
C GLY A 158 5.62 -2.04 9.53
N PHE A 159 4.59 -2.69 10.07
CA PHE A 159 4.60 -4.11 10.44
C PHE A 159 3.40 -4.86 9.85
N ALA A 160 3.60 -6.17 9.57
CA ALA A 160 2.49 -7.05 9.20
C ALA A 160 1.48 -7.11 10.34
N ALA A 161 0.20 -6.99 10.03
CA ALA A 161 -0.82 -6.76 11.05
C ALA A 161 -2.10 -7.54 10.80
N PHE A 162 -2.74 -7.96 11.88
CA PHE A 162 -4.16 -8.19 11.94
C PHE A 162 -4.83 -6.84 12.21
N ALA A 163 -5.75 -6.45 11.34
CA ALA A 163 -6.42 -5.15 11.38
C ALA A 163 -7.92 -5.30 11.56
N GLU A 164 -8.50 -4.41 12.35
CA GLU A 164 -9.93 -4.31 12.65
C GLU A 164 -10.43 -2.87 12.42
N GLY A 165 -11.72 -2.63 12.63
CA GLY A 165 -12.37 -1.34 12.36
C GLY A 165 -12.54 -1.12 10.85
N VAL A 166 -12.14 0.04 10.33
CA VAL A 166 -12.05 0.28 8.87
C VAL A 166 -10.69 -0.16 8.31
N GLY A 167 -9.79 -0.74 9.16
CA GLY A 167 -8.43 -1.17 8.84
C GLY A 167 -7.36 -0.47 9.69
N GLU A 168 -7.76 0.43 10.59
CA GLU A 168 -6.87 1.29 11.39
C GLU A 168 -6.44 0.68 12.73
N LYS A 169 -7.20 -0.29 13.27
CA LYS A 169 -6.88 -0.94 14.55
C LYS A 169 -5.91 -2.08 14.32
N LEU A 170 -4.63 -1.77 14.34
CA LEU A 170 -3.56 -2.66 13.93
C LEU A 170 -2.95 -3.39 15.12
N GLN A 171 -2.92 -4.72 15.05
CA GLN A 171 -2.22 -5.59 15.99
C GLN A 171 -1.08 -6.29 15.25
N PRO A 172 0.20 -6.10 15.66
CA PRO A 172 1.33 -6.74 15.00
C PRO A 172 1.22 -8.26 15.04
N ILE A 173 1.54 -8.89 13.91
CA ILE A 173 1.62 -10.34 13.80
C ILE A 173 2.88 -10.75 13.04
N SER A 174 3.34 -11.98 13.30
CA SER A 174 4.42 -12.59 12.54
C SER A 174 3.85 -13.66 11.61
N LEU A 175 4.14 -13.53 10.34
CA LEU A 175 3.69 -14.41 9.26
C LEU A 175 4.88 -15.10 8.60
N ASP A 176 4.63 -16.24 7.95
CA ASP A 176 5.63 -16.83 7.07
C ASP A 176 5.95 -15.86 5.93
N GLU A 177 7.22 -15.57 5.73
CA GLU A 177 7.70 -14.71 4.64
C GLU A 177 7.87 -15.53 3.35
N LYS A 178 6.72 -15.90 2.76
CA LYS A 178 6.65 -16.67 1.52
C LYS A 178 6.93 -15.80 0.29
N TRP A 179 7.10 -16.45 -0.85
CA TRP A 179 7.16 -15.79 -2.15
C TRP A 179 5.77 -15.75 -2.78
N TYR A 180 5.39 -14.59 -3.27
CA TYR A 180 4.10 -14.36 -3.90
C TYR A 180 4.27 -14.14 -5.40
N LEU A 181 3.54 -14.93 -6.18
CA LEU A 181 3.26 -14.62 -7.57
C LEU A 181 2.01 -13.74 -7.60
N VAL A 182 2.11 -12.57 -8.22
CA VAL A 182 1.02 -11.59 -8.34
C VAL A 182 0.70 -11.38 -9.81
N LEU A 183 -0.59 -11.47 -10.16
CA LEU A 183 -1.15 -11.08 -11.46
C LEU A 183 -2.08 -9.89 -11.26
N VAL A 184 -1.92 -8.87 -12.10
CA VAL A 184 -2.79 -7.70 -12.11
C VAL A 184 -3.41 -7.59 -13.50
N PRO A 185 -4.65 -8.07 -13.68
CA PRO A 185 -5.35 -7.93 -14.94
C PRO A 185 -5.64 -6.45 -15.25
N PRO A 186 -5.70 -6.04 -16.52
CA PRO A 186 -5.86 -4.65 -16.95
C PRO A 186 -7.29 -4.17 -16.77
N VAL A 187 -7.77 -4.12 -15.53
CA VAL A 187 -9.10 -3.63 -15.17
C VAL A 187 -9.02 -2.83 -13.88
N HIS A 188 -9.72 -1.71 -13.84
CA HIS A 188 -9.91 -0.94 -12.62
C HIS A 188 -11.17 -1.42 -11.89
N VAL A 189 -11.00 -1.86 -10.64
CA VAL A 189 -12.10 -2.26 -9.76
C VAL A 189 -12.39 -1.14 -8.77
N SER A 190 -13.56 -0.55 -8.87
CA SER A 190 -13.97 0.51 -7.94
C SER A 190 -14.26 -0.07 -6.57
N THR A 191 -13.46 0.30 -5.57
CA THR A 191 -13.66 -0.07 -4.16
C THR A 191 -15.06 0.30 -3.68
N LYS A 192 -15.56 1.49 -4.04
CA LYS A 192 -16.90 1.96 -3.70
C LYS A 192 -17.97 1.01 -4.24
N MET A 193 -17.91 0.67 -5.53
CA MET A 193 -18.89 -0.25 -6.13
C MET A 193 -18.88 -1.64 -5.49
N VAL A 194 -17.71 -2.15 -5.07
CA VAL A 194 -17.62 -3.43 -4.37
C VAL A 194 -18.31 -3.35 -3.02
N PHE A 195 -18.03 -2.32 -2.22
CA PHE A 195 -18.63 -2.15 -0.89
C PHE A 195 -20.12 -1.79 -0.92
N GLU A 196 -20.62 -1.17 -1.98
CA GLU A 196 -22.05 -0.86 -2.17
C GLU A 196 -22.84 -2.03 -2.76
N ASN A 197 -22.20 -3.07 -3.29
CA ASN A 197 -22.85 -4.19 -3.96
C ASN A 197 -23.75 -4.97 -2.98
N LEU A 198 -24.99 -5.27 -3.39
CA LEU A 198 -25.97 -5.96 -2.54
C LEU A 198 -25.60 -7.41 -2.22
N ASP A 199 -24.86 -8.08 -3.12
CA ASP A 199 -24.43 -9.47 -2.94
C ASP A 199 -23.21 -9.60 -2.00
N LEU A 200 -22.67 -8.48 -1.50
CA LEU A 200 -21.49 -8.50 -0.61
C LEU A 200 -21.87 -9.05 0.77
N THR A 201 -21.13 -10.07 1.23
CA THR A 201 -21.25 -10.60 2.60
C THR A 201 -20.76 -9.55 3.61
N ARG A 202 -21.61 -9.17 4.60
CA ARG A 202 -21.33 -8.11 5.59
C ARG A 202 -21.49 -8.55 7.04
N ASP A 203 -21.71 -9.83 7.26
CA ASP A 203 -22.05 -10.44 8.55
C ASP A 203 -21.11 -11.59 8.91
N CYS A 204 -19.84 -11.51 8.48
CA CYS A 204 -18.84 -12.48 8.87
C CYS A 204 -18.70 -12.50 10.39
N SER A 205 -18.67 -13.67 10.99
CA SER A 205 -18.32 -13.81 12.40
C SER A 205 -16.91 -13.26 12.64
N ALA A 206 -16.79 -12.39 13.64
CA ALA A 206 -15.49 -11.83 14.01
C ALA A 206 -14.55 -12.94 14.52
N ILE A 207 -13.30 -12.91 14.06
CA ILE A 207 -12.24 -13.85 14.45
C ILE A 207 -11.39 -13.19 15.52
N LYS A 208 -11.08 -13.90 16.60
CA LYS A 208 -10.10 -13.42 17.58
C LYS A 208 -8.68 -13.69 17.05
N LEU A 209 -7.75 -12.79 17.34
CA LEU A 209 -6.36 -12.93 16.90
C LEU A 209 -5.75 -14.29 17.29
N CYS A 210 -6.03 -14.80 18.50
CA CYS A 210 -5.53 -16.10 18.96
C CYS A 210 -6.07 -17.30 18.14
N ASP A 211 -7.18 -17.13 17.45
CA ASP A 211 -7.81 -18.17 16.63
C ASP A 211 -7.53 -18.01 15.12
N LEU A 212 -6.77 -16.97 14.74
CA LEU A 212 -6.54 -16.61 13.35
C LEU A 212 -5.98 -17.76 12.51
N SER A 213 -5.08 -18.58 13.07
CA SER A 213 -4.49 -19.74 12.37
C SER A 213 -5.45 -20.91 12.16
N ARG A 214 -6.57 -20.95 12.88
CA ARG A 214 -7.59 -22.01 12.77
C ARG A 214 -8.67 -21.71 11.74
N HIS A 215 -8.75 -20.45 11.27
CA HIS A 215 -9.76 -20.02 10.32
C HIS A 215 -9.24 -20.06 8.88
N GLU A 216 -10.15 -20.32 7.95
CA GLU A 216 -9.83 -20.15 6.54
C GLU A 216 -9.72 -18.67 6.19
N TRP A 217 -8.56 -18.29 5.66
CA TRP A 217 -8.31 -16.93 5.20
C TRP A 217 -8.91 -16.72 3.81
N ARG A 218 -10.10 -16.18 3.77
CA ARG A 218 -10.82 -15.85 2.54
C ARG A 218 -10.98 -14.34 2.40
N ASN A 219 -11.24 -13.90 1.19
CA ASN A 219 -11.61 -12.52 0.90
C ASN A 219 -13.07 -12.49 0.44
N VAL A 220 -13.95 -11.89 1.24
CA VAL A 220 -15.39 -11.86 0.99
C VAL A 220 -15.80 -10.96 -0.17
N CYS A 221 -14.90 -10.10 -0.66
CA CYS A 221 -15.13 -9.32 -1.87
C CYS A 221 -14.97 -10.16 -3.15
N THR A 222 -14.22 -11.29 -3.08
CA THR A 222 -13.92 -12.11 -4.27
C THR A 222 -15.14 -12.51 -5.07
N PRO A 223 -16.24 -13.07 -4.49
CA PRO A 223 -17.41 -13.48 -5.27
C PRO A 223 -18.06 -12.32 -6.03
N VAL A 224 -18.14 -11.14 -5.40
CA VAL A 224 -18.71 -9.94 -6.02
C VAL A 224 -17.85 -9.48 -7.18
N VAL A 225 -16.51 -9.41 -6.97
CA VAL A 225 -15.59 -8.94 -7.98
C VAL A 225 -15.52 -9.89 -9.18
N THR A 226 -15.43 -11.20 -8.95
CA THR A 226 -15.38 -12.19 -10.05
C THR A 226 -16.66 -12.24 -10.87
N LYS A 227 -17.81 -11.99 -10.25
CA LYS A 227 -19.10 -11.89 -10.94
C LYS A 227 -19.17 -10.68 -11.87
N ASN A 228 -18.64 -9.53 -11.43
CA ASN A 228 -18.73 -8.26 -12.16
C ASN A 228 -17.55 -7.99 -13.09
N TYR A 229 -16.39 -8.63 -12.84
CA TYR A 229 -15.16 -8.47 -13.59
C TYR A 229 -14.60 -9.83 -14.02
N PRO A 230 -15.08 -10.39 -15.16
CA PRO A 230 -14.68 -11.74 -15.61
C PRO A 230 -13.16 -11.94 -15.78
N VAL A 231 -12.41 -10.87 -16.10
CA VAL A 231 -10.95 -10.93 -16.22
C VAL A 231 -10.26 -11.22 -14.88
N VAL A 232 -10.86 -10.82 -13.75
CA VAL A 232 -10.35 -11.18 -12.41
C VAL A 232 -10.63 -12.64 -12.11
N SER A 233 -11.82 -13.18 -12.51
CA SER A 233 -12.10 -14.61 -12.45
C SER A 233 -11.09 -15.41 -13.27
N GLN A 234 -10.79 -14.96 -14.49
CA GLN A 234 -9.76 -15.57 -15.33
C GLN A 234 -8.39 -15.59 -14.64
N ALA A 235 -8.00 -14.52 -13.94
CA ALA A 235 -6.72 -14.48 -13.21
C ALA A 235 -6.69 -15.51 -12.08
N ILE A 236 -7.79 -15.67 -11.34
CA ILE A 236 -7.94 -16.71 -10.30
C ILE A 236 -7.81 -18.10 -10.91
N ASP A 237 -8.49 -18.36 -12.02
CA ASP A 237 -8.46 -19.66 -12.71
C ASP A 237 -7.06 -19.97 -13.28
N VAL A 238 -6.37 -18.96 -13.79
CA VAL A 238 -5.01 -19.13 -14.34
C VAL A 238 -4.03 -19.52 -13.24
N ILE A 239 -3.98 -18.80 -12.12
CA ILE A 239 -3.12 -19.16 -10.98
C ILE A 239 -3.60 -20.46 -10.32
N GLY A 240 -4.92 -20.64 -10.21
CA GLY A 240 -5.57 -21.78 -9.56
C GLY A 240 -5.18 -23.13 -10.09
N LYS A 241 -4.69 -23.21 -11.35
CA LYS A 241 -4.13 -24.44 -11.95
C LYS A 241 -2.82 -24.88 -11.31
N TYR A 242 -2.13 -24.00 -10.59
CA TYR A 242 -0.80 -24.26 -10.04
C TYR A 242 -0.75 -24.18 -8.52
N SER A 243 -1.53 -23.27 -7.91
CA SER A 243 -1.58 -23.07 -6.47
C SER A 243 -2.86 -22.34 -6.06
N LYS A 244 -3.22 -22.34 -4.77
CA LYS A 244 -4.42 -21.66 -4.26
C LYS A 244 -4.33 -20.16 -4.53
N ALA A 245 -5.18 -19.67 -5.44
CA ALA A 245 -5.29 -18.25 -5.78
C ALA A 245 -6.14 -17.48 -4.77
N LYS A 246 -5.77 -16.24 -4.49
CA LYS A 246 -6.49 -15.28 -3.66
C LYS A 246 -6.49 -13.91 -4.31
N MET A 247 -7.48 -13.08 -3.98
CA MET A 247 -7.54 -11.68 -4.41
C MET A 247 -7.13 -10.76 -3.26
N SER A 248 -6.35 -9.72 -3.53
CA SER A 248 -5.95 -8.70 -2.55
C SER A 248 -6.95 -7.55 -2.52
N GLY A 249 -7.38 -7.16 -1.31
CA GLY A 249 -8.31 -6.05 -1.13
C GLY A 249 -9.60 -6.21 -1.91
N THR A 250 -10.01 -5.17 -2.61
CA THR A 250 -11.16 -5.18 -3.54
C THR A 250 -10.76 -5.56 -4.97
N GLY A 251 -9.53 -6.03 -5.17
CA GLY A 251 -9.00 -6.38 -6.50
C GLY A 251 -8.36 -5.16 -7.18
N ALA A 252 -7.87 -5.28 -8.43
CA ALA A 252 -7.94 -6.47 -9.30
C ALA A 252 -6.83 -7.51 -9.06
N SER A 253 -5.83 -7.25 -8.20
CA SER A 253 -4.70 -8.16 -8.02
C SER A 253 -5.11 -9.51 -7.46
N VAL A 254 -4.62 -10.56 -8.12
CA VAL A 254 -4.73 -11.95 -7.70
C VAL A 254 -3.34 -12.49 -7.40
N PHE A 255 -3.20 -13.24 -6.33
CA PHE A 255 -1.90 -13.77 -5.91
C PHE A 255 -1.99 -15.20 -5.42
N SER A 256 -0.83 -15.86 -5.39
CA SER A 256 -0.63 -17.15 -4.72
C SER A 256 0.74 -17.21 -4.07
N SER A 257 0.87 -18.01 -3.00
CA SER A 257 2.10 -18.13 -2.23
C SER A 257 2.87 -19.41 -2.55
N PHE A 258 4.21 -19.30 -2.49
CA PHE A 258 5.17 -20.39 -2.72
C PHE A 258 6.25 -20.34 -1.65
N ASP A 259 6.87 -21.49 -1.38
CA ASP A 259 7.93 -21.58 -0.37
C ASP A 259 9.26 -21.00 -0.88
N THR A 260 9.50 -21.03 -2.19
CA THR A 260 10.72 -20.51 -2.80
C THR A 260 10.44 -19.57 -3.98
N LYS A 261 11.38 -18.66 -4.22
CA LYS A 261 11.35 -17.77 -5.39
C LYS A 261 11.30 -18.54 -6.70
N VAL A 262 12.12 -19.58 -6.79
CA VAL A 262 12.24 -20.42 -8.00
C VAL A 262 10.89 -21.04 -8.37
N GLN A 263 10.15 -21.60 -7.39
CA GLN A 263 8.83 -22.16 -7.64
C GLN A 263 7.85 -21.11 -8.19
N ALA A 264 7.84 -19.91 -7.59
CA ALA A 264 6.97 -18.81 -8.03
C ALA A 264 7.33 -18.35 -9.45
N GLU A 265 8.62 -18.19 -9.76
CA GLU A 265 9.12 -17.81 -11.08
C GLU A 265 8.84 -18.86 -12.16
N GLU A 266 9.02 -20.15 -11.85
CA GLU A 266 8.67 -21.24 -12.78
C GLU A 266 7.17 -21.23 -13.13
N VAL A 267 6.31 -21.00 -12.14
CA VAL A 267 4.87 -20.90 -12.38
C VAL A 267 4.55 -19.66 -13.21
N LEU A 268 5.16 -18.51 -12.92
CA LEU A 268 5.00 -17.30 -13.71
C LEU A 268 5.38 -17.52 -15.18
N GLN A 269 6.52 -18.18 -15.45
CA GLN A 269 6.96 -18.50 -16.82
C GLN A 269 5.95 -19.43 -17.53
N LYS A 270 5.44 -20.46 -16.83
CA LYS A 270 4.41 -21.34 -17.38
C LYS A 270 3.11 -20.61 -17.71
N ILE A 271 2.71 -19.66 -16.87
CA ILE A 271 1.54 -18.82 -17.10
C ILE A 271 1.75 -17.94 -18.34
N ARG A 272 2.87 -17.22 -18.42
CA ARG A 272 3.21 -16.36 -19.56
C ARG A 272 3.29 -17.13 -20.89
N SER A 273 3.76 -18.38 -20.87
CA SER A 273 3.88 -19.19 -22.08
C SER A 273 2.59 -19.84 -22.57
N LYS A 274 1.58 -19.98 -21.71
CA LYS A 274 0.35 -20.75 -21.98
C LYS A 274 -0.93 -19.91 -22.04
N HIS A 275 -0.88 -18.69 -21.60
CA HIS A 275 -2.05 -17.83 -21.47
C HIS A 275 -1.80 -16.46 -22.11
N GLU A 276 -2.82 -15.90 -22.69
CA GLU A 276 -2.78 -14.53 -23.26
C GLU A 276 -2.87 -13.49 -22.12
N ILE A 277 -1.76 -13.32 -21.40
CA ILE A 277 -1.62 -12.34 -20.31
C ILE A 277 -0.55 -11.29 -20.60
N GLU A 278 -0.22 -11.08 -21.87
CA GLU A 278 0.84 -10.14 -22.31
C GLU A 278 0.60 -8.71 -21.83
N THR A 279 -0.66 -8.30 -21.73
CA THR A 279 -1.07 -6.98 -21.23
C THR A 279 -1.19 -6.90 -19.71
N TRP A 280 -1.02 -8.03 -19.00
CA TRP A 280 -1.16 -8.06 -17.54
C TRP A 280 0.17 -7.76 -16.86
N ILE A 281 0.13 -6.94 -15.83
CA ILE A 281 1.29 -6.81 -14.95
C ILE A 281 1.40 -8.09 -14.14
N SER A 282 2.59 -8.67 -14.12
CA SER A 282 2.85 -9.92 -13.40
C SER A 282 4.26 -9.92 -12.83
N PHE A 283 4.39 -10.27 -11.57
CA PHE A 283 5.67 -10.28 -10.87
C PHE A 283 5.70 -11.29 -9.74
N VAL A 284 6.91 -11.57 -9.26
CA VAL A 284 7.18 -12.35 -8.05
C VAL A 284 7.79 -11.43 -7.00
N ALA A 285 7.26 -11.47 -5.79
CA ALA A 285 7.73 -10.65 -4.68
C ALA A 285 7.80 -11.46 -3.38
N LYS A 286 8.72 -11.11 -2.48
CA LYS A 286 8.84 -11.73 -1.16
C LYS A 286 7.88 -11.07 -0.17
N GLY A 287 7.16 -11.87 0.62
CA GLY A 287 6.39 -11.41 1.76
C GLY A 287 7.30 -10.96 2.90
N LEU A 288 6.96 -9.86 3.54
CA LEU A 288 7.77 -9.25 4.60
C LEU A 288 6.90 -8.93 5.82
N ASN A 289 7.41 -9.21 7.01
CA ASN A 289 6.76 -8.81 8.27
C ASN A 289 7.06 -7.36 8.65
N LYS A 290 8.16 -6.82 8.16
CA LYS A 290 8.57 -5.43 8.34
C LYS A 290 8.65 -4.72 7.00
N SER A 291 8.13 -3.50 6.96
CA SER A 291 8.12 -2.66 5.76
C SER A 291 9.55 -2.32 5.30
N PRO A 292 9.84 -2.38 4.00
CA PRO A 292 11.06 -1.83 3.41
C PRO A 292 11.37 -0.38 3.82
N LEU A 293 10.34 0.45 3.96
CA LEU A 293 10.47 1.82 4.44
C LEU A 293 11.08 1.88 5.85
N HIS A 294 10.63 1.03 6.76
CA HIS A 294 11.16 0.98 8.13
C HIS A 294 12.56 0.36 8.20
N HIS A 295 12.91 -0.57 7.32
CA HIS A 295 14.30 -1.03 7.17
C HIS A 295 15.21 0.10 6.68
N PHE A 296 14.73 0.89 5.72
CA PHE A 296 15.45 2.06 5.23
C PHE A 296 15.70 3.09 6.35
N LEU A 297 14.67 3.46 7.13
CA LEU A 297 14.78 4.38 8.26
C LEU A 297 15.83 3.94 9.28
N GLU A 298 15.83 2.68 9.67
CA GLU A 298 16.84 2.15 10.61
C GLU A 298 18.25 2.19 10.06
N SER A 299 18.41 2.08 8.75
CA SER A 299 19.73 2.20 8.10
C SER A 299 20.28 3.63 8.12
N GLN A 300 19.39 4.65 8.16
CA GLN A 300 19.79 6.06 8.22
C GLN A 300 20.15 6.54 9.64
N THR A 301 19.72 5.80 10.66
CA THR A 301 19.98 6.15 12.09
C THR A 301 21.22 5.49 12.67
N ARG A 302 21.91 4.66 11.91
CA ARG A 302 23.19 4.01 12.26
C ARG A 302 24.36 4.78 11.66
#